data_483e2b120851f8cd3d442062deed730b
#
_entry.id   483e2b120851f8cd3d442062deed730b
#
_cell.length_a   1.000
_cell.length_b   1.000
_cell.length_c   1.000
_cell.angle_alpha   90.00
_cell.angle_beta   90.00
_cell.angle_gamma   90.00
#
_symmetry.space_group_name_H-M   'P 1'
#
loop_
_entity.id
_entity.type
_entity.pdbx_description
1 polymer ?
#
loop_
_entity_poly.entity_id
_entity_poly.type
_entity_poly.pdbx_seq_one_letter_code
_entity_poly.pdbx_strand_id
1 'polypeptide(L)'
;YKITVVIITHQMSVVEDICDKVAILENGVVAEEGYVTKVFSQPQSEIAKHLVYPDYEGGSVVNADYGTLARIVLNGAVGTPLISKMTLDLNMLINLVSVSTREIGGVIYGNIEIGIEDKNAFEKIREYLKQYDGITIEEVR
;
A
#
# COMPACT_ATOMS: atom_id res chain seq x y z
N TYR A 1 -35.85 1.68 -7.14
CA TYR A 1 -35.73 2.70 -6.10
C TYR A 1 -34.23 3.04 -5.95
N LYS A 2 -33.88 4.33 -6.07
CA LYS A 2 -32.52 4.79 -5.68
C LYS A 2 -32.57 5.08 -4.17
N ILE A 3 -31.96 4.20 -3.38
CA ILE A 3 -31.91 4.33 -1.93
C ILE A 3 -30.46 4.64 -1.54
N THR A 4 -30.27 5.66 -0.72
CA THR A 4 -28.97 5.91 -0.07
C THR A 4 -28.96 5.15 1.26
N VAL A 5 -27.94 4.34 1.46
CA VAL A 5 -27.71 3.57 2.69
C VAL A 5 -26.48 4.12 3.38
N VAL A 6 -26.58 4.37 4.68
CA VAL A 6 -25.44 4.76 5.53
C VAL A 6 -25.16 3.61 6.50
N ILE A 7 -23.92 3.15 6.53
CA ILE A 7 -23.46 2.06 7.38
C ILE A 7 -22.37 2.59 8.29
N ILE A 8 -22.46 2.28 9.59
CA ILE A 8 -21.41 2.54 10.56
C ILE A 8 -20.77 1.20 10.92
N THR A 9 -19.49 1.06 10.64
CA THR A 9 -18.74 -0.18 10.88
C THR A 9 -17.27 0.13 11.12
N HIS A 10 -16.58 -0.78 11.79
CA HIS A 10 -15.12 -0.81 11.88
C HIS A 10 -14.51 -1.92 11.01
N GLN A 11 -15.33 -2.63 10.24
CA GLN A 11 -14.89 -3.70 9.35
C GLN A 11 -14.61 -3.12 7.96
N MET A 12 -13.33 -2.94 7.64
CA MET A 12 -12.92 -2.35 6.36
C MET A 12 -13.32 -3.19 5.15
N SER A 13 -13.37 -4.53 5.29
CA SER A 13 -13.88 -5.42 4.24
C SER A 13 -15.32 -5.11 3.84
N VAL A 14 -16.19 -4.79 4.80
CA VAL A 14 -17.58 -4.40 4.52
C VAL A 14 -17.61 -3.07 3.74
N VAL A 15 -16.76 -2.12 4.11
CA VAL A 15 -16.66 -0.83 3.41
C VAL A 15 -16.19 -1.03 1.96
N GLU A 16 -15.18 -1.89 1.75
CA GLU A 16 -14.66 -2.21 0.42
C GLU A 16 -15.70 -2.87 -0.48
N ASP A 17 -16.46 -3.83 0.08
CA ASP A 17 -17.35 -4.68 -0.72
C ASP A 17 -18.63 -3.96 -1.15
N ILE A 18 -19.17 -3.05 -0.34
CA ILE A 18 -20.52 -2.54 -0.55
C ILE A 18 -20.68 -1.02 -0.53
N CYS A 19 -19.62 -0.26 -0.19
CA CYS A 19 -19.71 1.20 -0.10
C CYS A 19 -19.07 1.89 -1.30
N ASP A 20 -19.73 2.92 -1.82
CA ASP A 20 -19.13 3.81 -2.83
C ASP A 20 -18.23 4.87 -2.20
N LYS A 21 -18.61 5.35 -1.01
CA LYS A 21 -17.91 6.40 -0.27
C LYS A 21 -17.73 6.01 1.18
N VAL A 22 -16.69 6.56 1.79
CA VAL A 22 -16.36 6.39 3.20
C VAL A 22 -16.05 7.73 3.85
N ALA A 23 -16.43 7.87 5.12
CA ALA A 23 -15.94 8.90 6.02
C ALA A 23 -15.33 8.22 7.24
N ILE A 24 -14.06 8.49 7.50
CA ILE A 24 -13.32 7.96 8.63
C ILE A 24 -13.41 8.98 9.76
N LEU A 25 -13.86 8.51 10.93
CA LEU A 25 -14.04 9.34 12.10
C LEU A 25 -12.92 9.08 13.12
N GLU A 26 -12.36 10.14 13.65
CA GLU A 26 -11.42 10.11 14.78
C GLU A 26 -11.83 11.14 15.82
N ASN A 27 -11.99 10.71 17.07
CA ASN A 27 -12.39 11.60 18.20
C ASN A 27 -13.65 12.45 17.91
N GLY A 28 -14.61 11.89 17.14
CA GLY A 28 -15.88 12.54 16.83
C GLY A 28 -15.83 13.54 15.66
N VAL A 29 -14.69 13.67 14.99
CA VAL A 29 -14.54 14.49 13.77
C VAL A 29 -14.20 13.63 12.57
N VAL A 30 -14.53 14.12 11.36
CA VAL A 30 -14.15 13.47 10.13
C VAL A 30 -12.65 13.71 9.89
N ALA A 31 -11.85 12.64 9.98
CA ALA A 31 -10.42 12.69 9.72
C ALA A 31 -10.12 12.60 8.22
N GLU A 32 -10.91 11.81 7.50
CA GLU A 32 -10.79 11.66 6.04
C GLU A 32 -12.11 11.22 5.43
N GLU A 33 -12.43 11.68 4.21
CA GLU A 33 -13.61 11.25 3.48
C GLU A 33 -13.36 11.21 1.96
N GLY A 34 -14.07 10.35 1.27
CA GLY A 34 -13.99 10.26 -0.19
C GLY A 34 -14.60 8.99 -0.76
N TYR A 35 -14.31 8.74 -2.03
CA TYR A 35 -14.62 7.45 -2.63
C TYR A 35 -13.74 6.37 -2.00
N VAL A 36 -14.33 5.20 -1.76
CA VAL A 36 -13.63 4.04 -1.16
C VAL A 36 -12.33 3.75 -1.93
N THR A 37 -12.41 3.66 -3.26
CA THR A 37 -11.24 3.42 -4.11
C THR A 37 -10.11 4.42 -3.88
N LYS A 38 -10.43 5.70 -3.66
CA LYS A 38 -9.42 6.74 -3.43
C LYS A 38 -8.85 6.68 -2.02
N VAL A 39 -9.70 6.63 -1.00
CA VAL A 39 -9.27 6.61 0.40
C VAL A 39 -8.44 5.35 0.70
N PHE A 40 -8.84 4.20 0.13
CA PHE A 40 -8.13 2.94 0.35
C PHE A 40 -6.84 2.80 -0.48
N SER A 41 -6.76 3.47 -1.64
CA SER A 41 -5.51 3.47 -2.42
C SER A 41 -4.47 4.45 -1.89
N GLN A 42 -4.91 5.59 -1.36
CA GLN A 42 -4.03 6.68 -0.91
C GLN A 42 -4.55 7.33 0.37
N PRO A 43 -4.62 6.60 1.50
CA PRO A 43 -5.05 7.18 2.76
C PRO A 43 -4.10 8.31 3.18
N GLN A 44 -4.67 9.46 3.52
CA GLN A 44 -3.89 10.65 3.87
C GLN A 44 -3.72 10.79 5.39
N SER A 45 -4.78 10.51 6.15
CA SER A 45 -4.73 10.60 7.61
C SER A 45 -4.07 9.36 8.23
N GLU A 46 -3.42 9.53 9.36
CA GLU A 46 -2.79 8.41 10.08
C GLU A 46 -3.81 7.36 10.48
N ILE A 47 -5.00 7.77 10.94
CA ILE A 47 -6.06 6.83 11.29
C ILE A 47 -6.55 6.05 10.06
N ALA A 48 -6.64 6.68 8.88
CA ALA A 48 -7.00 5.98 7.66
C ALA A 48 -5.93 4.95 7.26
N LYS A 49 -4.66 5.30 7.39
CA LYS A 49 -3.54 4.36 7.14
C LYS A 49 -3.62 3.15 8.05
N HIS A 50 -3.86 3.33 9.35
CA HIS A 50 -4.01 2.23 10.29
C HIS A 50 -5.24 1.35 10.02
N LEU A 51 -6.34 1.95 9.59
CA LEU A 51 -7.56 1.19 9.29
C LEU A 51 -7.47 0.42 7.96
N VAL A 52 -6.90 1.06 6.95
CA VAL A 52 -6.74 0.47 5.62
C VAL A 52 -5.61 -0.55 5.61
N TYR A 53 -4.55 -0.28 6.33
CA TYR A 53 -3.38 -1.15 6.46
C TYR A 53 -3.16 -1.50 7.95
N PRO A 54 -3.86 -2.50 8.50
CA PRO A 54 -3.78 -2.85 9.92
C PRO A 54 -2.35 -3.18 10.40
N ASP A 55 -1.51 -3.65 9.49
CA ASP A 55 -0.08 -3.91 9.73
C ASP A 55 0.80 -2.67 9.52
N TYR A 56 0.19 -1.52 9.25
CA TYR A 56 0.86 -0.23 9.19
C TYR A 56 1.13 0.29 10.62
N GLU A 57 1.92 -0.45 11.36
CA GLU A 57 2.68 0.16 12.45
C GLU A 57 3.76 0.99 11.77
N GLY A 58 3.73 2.28 12.00
CA GLY A 58 4.70 3.21 11.45
C GLY A 58 6.14 2.79 11.77
N GLY A 59 6.72 2.04 10.85
CA GLY A 59 8.01 1.37 10.98
C GLY A 59 7.88 0.01 11.64
N SER A 60 7.70 -1.04 10.83
CA SER A 60 8.04 -2.38 11.27
C SER A 60 9.45 -2.35 11.83
N VAL A 61 9.58 -2.49 13.15
CA VAL A 61 10.89 -2.68 13.78
C VAL A 61 11.31 -4.13 13.47
N VAL A 62 11.62 -4.38 12.22
CA VAL A 62 12.31 -5.59 11.86
C VAL A 62 13.76 -5.38 12.28
N ASN A 63 14.14 -6.03 13.39
CA ASN A 63 15.51 -6.04 13.90
C ASN A 63 16.45 -6.86 13.01
N ALA A 64 16.21 -6.92 11.72
CA ALA A 64 17.08 -7.56 10.76
C ALA A 64 17.94 -6.51 10.07
N ASP A 65 19.21 -6.81 9.94
CA ASP A 65 20.18 -5.96 9.27
C ASP A 65 20.03 -6.13 7.75
N TYR A 66 19.07 -5.41 7.17
CA TYR A 66 18.80 -5.44 5.72
C TYR A 66 19.57 -4.38 4.93
N GLY A 67 20.46 -3.62 5.56
CA GLY A 67 21.12 -2.50 4.89
C GLY A 67 20.20 -1.31 4.66
N THR A 68 19.30 -1.38 3.68
CA THR A 68 18.27 -0.35 3.39
C THR A 68 16.89 -0.98 3.36
N LEU A 69 15.93 -0.36 4.03
CA LEU A 69 14.52 -0.73 3.99
C LEU A 69 13.78 0.21 3.04
N ALA A 70 13.08 -0.36 2.08
CA ALA A 70 12.32 0.40 1.09
C ALA A 70 10.88 -0.11 1.01
N ARG A 71 9.96 0.79 0.72
CA ARG A 71 8.53 0.49 0.52
C ARG A 71 8.15 0.75 -0.93
N ILE A 72 7.63 -0.27 -1.59
CA ILE A 72 7.01 -0.20 -2.90
C ILE A 72 5.51 0.01 -2.70
N VAL A 73 4.98 1.10 -3.23
CA VAL A 73 3.56 1.42 -3.17
C VAL A 73 2.92 1.05 -4.50
N LEU A 74 1.87 0.22 -4.42
CA LEU A 74 1.06 -0.21 -5.55
C LEU A 74 -0.23 0.59 -5.58
N ASN A 75 -0.40 1.39 -6.61
CA ASN A 75 -1.55 2.28 -6.76
C ASN A 75 -2.23 2.04 -8.11
N GLY A 76 -2.93 0.93 -8.19
CA GLY A 76 -3.56 0.49 -9.42
C GLY A 76 -2.67 -0.38 -10.29
N ALA A 77 -1.75 -1.09 -9.69
CA ALA A 77 -0.76 -1.87 -10.42
C ALA A 77 -1.31 -3.14 -11.03
N VAL A 78 -0.68 -3.53 -12.05
CA VAL A 78 -0.90 -4.62 -12.99
C VAL A 78 -0.70 -5.99 -12.34
N GLY A 79 -1.45 -6.99 -12.75
CA GLY A 79 -1.25 -8.41 -12.39
C GLY A 79 0.06 -9.02 -12.93
N THR A 80 1.16 -8.31 -12.80
CA THR A 80 2.50 -8.76 -13.18
C THR A 80 3.21 -9.29 -11.94
N PRO A 81 3.97 -10.39 -12.01
CA PRO A 81 4.78 -10.87 -10.90
C PRO A 81 5.97 -9.92 -10.64
N LEU A 82 5.66 -8.73 -10.12
CA LEU A 82 6.57 -7.58 -10.05
C LEU A 82 7.90 -7.92 -9.36
N ILE A 83 7.82 -8.50 -8.17
CA ILE A 83 9.03 -8.79 -7.37
C ILE A 83 9.91 -9.81 -8.06
N SER A 84 9.32 -10.93 -8.53
CA SER A 84 10.08 -11.98 -9.21
C SER A 84 10.73 -11.46 -10.50
N LYS A 85 10.00 -10.67 -11.28
CA LYS A 85 10.53 -10.09 -12.51
C LYS A 85 11.64 -9.09 -12.22
N MET A 86 11.45 -8.22 -11.25
CA MET A 86 12.45 -7.23 -10.84
C MET A 86 13.74 -7.90 -10.34
N THR A 87 13.64 -8.96 -9.52
CA THR A 87 14.82 -9.70 -9.03
C THR A 87 15.59 -10.36 -10.16
N LEU A 88 14.89 -10.94 -11.14
CA LEU A 88 15.53 -11.56 -12.31
C LEU A 88 16.17 -10.51 -13.23
N ASP A 89 15.44 -9.46 -13.59
CA ASP A 89 15.90 -8.44 -14.54
C ASP A 89 17.10 -7.64 -13.99
N LEU A 90 17.09 -7.34 -12.68
CA LEU A 90 18.17 -6.62 -12.00
C LEU A 90 19.29 -7.54 -11.49
N ASN A 91 19.11 -8.86 -11.55
CA ASN A 91 20.01 -9.87 -10.96
C ASN A 91 20.34 -9.51 -9.50
N MET A 92 19.32 -9.24 -8.70
CA MET A 92 19.45 -8.72 -7.35
C MET A 92 18.66 -9.56 -6.36
N LEU A 93 19.23 -9.85 -5.20
CA LEU A 93 18.53 -10.50 -4.10
C LEU A 93 17.75 -9.45 -3.30
N ILE A 94 16.50 -9.76 -3.02
CA ILE A 94 15.57 -8.88 -2.29
C ILE A 94 14.90 -9.69 -1.19
N ASN A 95 14.94 -9.19 0.04
CA ASN A 95 14.17 -9.76 1.13
C ASN A 95 12.78 -9.13 1.16
N LEU A 96 11.73 -9.95 1.19
CA LEU A 96 10.38 -9.49 1.48
C LEU A 96 10.22 -9.36 3.00
N VAL A 97 9.92 -8.16 3.46
CA VAL A 97 9.76 -7.84 4.88
C VAL A 97 8.29 -7.88 5.26
N SER A 98 7.46 -7.17 4.52
CA SER A 98 6.01 -7.23 4.67
C SER A 98 5.32 -7.06 3.31
N VAL A 99 4.10 -7.60 3.21
CA VAL A 99 3.25 -7.45 2.02
C VAL A 99 1.83 -7.21 2.49
N SER A 100 1.29 -6.04 2.16
CA SER A 100 -0.09 -5.68 2.42
C SER A 100 -0.71 -5.21 1.12
N THR A 101 -1.41 -6.10 0.44
CA THR A 101 -2.03 -5.81 -0.86
C THR A 101 -3.49 -6.22 -0.88
N ARG A 102 -4.30 -5.49 -1.62
CA ARG A 102 -5.74 -5.74 -1.81
C ARG A 102 -6.11 -5.53 -3.27
N GLU A 103 -7.08 -6.29 -3.72
CA GLU A 103 -7.70 -6.11 -5.02
C GLU A 103 -9.02 -5.36 -4.84
N ILE A 104 -9.16 -4.22 -5.52
CA ILE A 104 -10.36 -3.39 -5.52
C ILE A 104 -10.75 -3.13 -6.97
N GLY A 105 -11.91 -3.64 -7.39
CA GLY A 105 -12.39 -3.46 -8.76
C GLY A 105 -11.49 -4.06 -9.84
N GLY A 106 -10.78 -5.15 -9.56
CA GLY A 106 -9.86 -5.81 -10.49
C GLY A 106 -8.47 -5.19 -10.53
N VAL A 107 -8.16 -4.27 -9.63
CA VAL A 107 -6.90 -3.53 -9.57
C VAL A 107 -6.24 -3.71 -8.21
N ILE A 108 -4.92 -3.89 -8.18
CA ILE A 108 -4.17 -4.13 -6.95
C ILE A 108 -3.69 -2.82 -6.35
N TYR A 109 -3.99 -2.64 -5.08
CA TYR A 109 -3.52 -1.55 -4.23
C TYR A 109 -2.80 -2.09 -3.02
N GLY A 110 -1.86 -1.33 -2.47
CA GLY A 110 -1.18 -1.71 -1.24
C GLY A 110 0.30 -1.34 -1.22
N ASN A 111 1.03 -1.99 -0.34
CA ASN A 111 2.46 -1.79 -0.20
C ASN A 111 3.21 -3.12 -0.01
N ILE A 112 4.46 -3.10 -0.41
CA ILE A 112 5.41 -4.18 -0.22
C ILE A 112 6.66 -3.56 0.39
N GLU A 113 7.04 -3.99 1.59
CA GLU A 113 8.30 -3.60 2.20
C GLU A 113 9.38 -4.62 1.86
N ILE A 114 10.49 -4.10 1.39
CA ILE A 114 11.63 -4.90 0.96
C ILE A 114 12.91 -4.46 1.67
N GLY A 115 13.71 -5.44 2.05
CA GLY A 115 15.08 -5.24 2.52
C GLY A 115 16.06 -5.43 1.37
N ILE A 116 16.95 -4.47 1.16
CA ILE A 116 17.93 -4.44 0.08
C ILE A 116 19.31 -4.12 0.62
N GLU A 117 20.34 -4.47 -0.14
CA GLU A 117 21.73 -4.44 0.34
C GLU A 117 22.21 -3.02 0.67
N ASP A 118 21.95 -2.05 -0.21
CA ASP A 118 22.42 -0.68 -0.06
C ASP A 118 21.58 0.35 -0.86
N LYS A 119 21.96 1.62 -0.75
CA LYS A 119 21.34 2.74 -1.49
C LYS A 119 21.52 2.65 -3.01
N ASN A 120 22.57 2.01 -3.50
CA ASN A 120 22.76 1.83 -4.93
C ASN A 120 21.73 0.82 -5.48
N ALA A 121 21.44 -0.23 -4.71
CA ALA A 121 20.35 -1.14 -5.00
C ALA A 121 19.00 -0.42 -5.04
N PHE A 122 18.73 0.48 -4.08
CA PHE A 122 17.53 1.31 -4.06
C PHE A 122 17.35 2.14 -5.34
N GLU A 123 18.40 2.83 -5.77
CA GLU A 123 18.35 3.65 -7.00
C GLU A 123 18.09 2.82 -8.25
N LYS A 124 18.69 1.63 -8.37
CA LYS A 124 18.43 0.71 -9.49
C LYS A 124 16.97 0.25 -9.51
N ILE A 125 16.43 -0.11 -8.35
CA ILE A 125 15.02 -0.51 -8.22
C ILE A 125 14.10 0.67 -8.58
N ARG A 126 14.40 1.86 -8.08
CA ARG A 126 13.63 3.08 -8.38
C ARG A 126 13.58 3.37 -9.86
N GLU A 127 14.69 3.25 -10.56
CA GLU A 127 14.75 3.46 -12.01
C GLU A 127 13.97 2.37 -12.75
N TYR A 128 14.12 1.11 -12.34
CA TYR A 128 13.38 -0.02 -12.92
C TYR A 128 11.87 0.14 -12.79
N LEU A 129 11.40 0.60 -11.64
CA LEU A 129 9.96 0.74 -11.37
C LEU A 129 9.29 1.87 -12.17
N LYS A 130 10.03 2.84 -12.71
CA LYS A 130 9.49 3.92 -13.55
C LYS A 130 8.77 3.44 -14.82
N GLN A 131 9.06 2.23 -15.28
CA GLN A 131 8.38 1.64 -16.44
C GLN A 131 6.94 1.17 -16.15
N TYR A 132 6.55 1.15 -14.87
CA TYR A 132 5.23 0.70 -14.44
C TYR A 132 4.41 1.89 -13.92
N ASP A 133 3.25 2.12 -14.54
CA ASP A 133 2.31 3.11 -14.05
C ASP A 133 1.71 2.68 -12.71
N GLY A 134 1.49 3.62 -11.81
CA GLY A 134 0.87 3.37 -10.51
C GLY A 134 1.79 2.67 -9.49
N ILE A 135 3.09 2.55 -9.77
CA ILE A 135 4.06 1.99 -8.82
C ILE A 135 5.08 3.05 -8.45
N THR A 136 5.27 3.23 -7.15
CA THR A 136 6.32 4.11 -6.60
C THR A 136 7.13 3.38 -5.54
N ILE A 137 8.31 3.92 -5.23
CA ILE A 137 9.15 3.40 -4.15
C ILE A 137 9.65 4.55 -3.29
N GLU A 138 9.67 4.34 -1.99
CA GLU A 138 10.22 5.27 -1.00
C GLU A 138 11.20 4.54 -0.07
N GLU A 139 12.24 5.24 0.36
CA GLU A 139 13.15 4.76 1.40
C GLU A 139 12.45 4.92 2.76
N VAL A 140 12.40 3.84 3.55
CA VAL A 140 11.76 3.85 4.87
C VAL A 140 12.81 4.06 5.95
N ARG A 141 14.03 3.51 5.72
CA ARG A 141 15.15 3.60 6.68
C ARG A 141 16.49 3.27 6.02
#